data_4d7fc5bf529db39111202c4f3731d6e0
#
_entry.id   4d7fc5bf529db39111202c4f3731d6e0
#
_cell.length_a   1.000
_cell.length_b   1.000
_cell.length_c   1.000
_cell.angle_alpha   90.00
_cell.angle_beta   90.00
_cell.angle_gamma   90.00
#
_symmetry.space_group_name_H-M   'P 1'
#
loop_
_entity.id
_entity.type
_entity.pdbx_description
1 polymer ?
#
loop_
_entity_poly.entity_id
_entity_poly.type
_entity_poly.pdbx_seq_one_letter_code
_entity_poly.pdbx_strand_id
1 'polypeptide(L)'
;MENDVNCAGLAEYWNGAAQKSQSALCMTIGTGIGGCAIVNGRLLRGISYSACEVGYMNIYGNRFENQASTTALVKKVAERKKDKISEWNGKRILESAEKNDKICIEAINEMAEILGLGIANICYVLNPEIVVLGGGIMQRESILTDGIRKSVKNNLLPAISSHMRLELAHYHNAAGMTGAWYCFRKAHEF
;
A
#
# COMPACT_ATOMS: atom_id res chain seq x y z
N MET A 1 -16.55 -4.95 15.20
CA MET A 1 -16.33 -3.88 14.19
C MET A 1 -14.93 -4.09 13.64
N GLU A 2 -14.74 -4.02 12.33
CA GLU A 2 -13.41 -4.18 11.69
C GLU A 2 -12.91 -2.81 11.25
N ASN A 3 -11.58 -2.59 11.16
CA ASN A 3 -11.04 -1.33 10.68
C ASN A 3 -11.15 -1.22 9.14
N ASP A 4 -11.00 -0.02 8.62
CA ASP A 4 -11.17 0.30 7.19
C ASP A 4 -10.15 -0.41 6.30
N VAL A 5 -8.89 -0.52 6.73
CA VAL A 5 -7.83 -1.21 5.98
C VAL A 5 -8.06 -2.72 5.96
N ASN A 6 -8.48 -3.31 7.08
CA ASN A 6 -8.87 -4.72 7.12
C ASN A 6 -10.08 -4.99 6.23
N CYS A 7 -11.08 -4.11 6.23
CA CYS A 7 -12.20 -4.22 5.30
C CYS A 7 -11.72 -4.16 3.84
N ALA A 8 -10.86 -3.20 3.50
CA ALA A 8 -10.32 -3.09 2.15
C ALA A 8 -9.56 -4.36 1.73
N GLY A 9 -8.70 -4.89 2.61
CA GLY A 9 -7.97 -6.13 2.36
C GLY A 9 -8.89 -7.35 2.20
N LEU A 10 -9.93 -7.45 3.01
CA LEU A 10 -10.92 -8.52 2.89
C LEU A 10 -11.75 -8.44 1.62
N ALA A 11 -12.05 -7.25 1.09
CA ALA A 11 -12.69 -7.10 -0.22
C ALA A 11 -11.80 -7.66 -1.34
N GLU A 12 -10.51 -7.29 -1.33
CA GLU A 12 -9.54 -7.78 -2.31
C GLU A 12 -9.34 -9.30 -2.22
N TYR A 13 -9.38 -9.84 -1.00
CA TYR A 13 -9.29 -11.27 -0.77
C TYR A 13 -10.54 -12.04 -1.23
N TRP A 14 -11.73 -11.49 -0.98
CA TRP A 14 -12.99 -12.15 -1.32
C TRP A 14 -13.20 -12.25 -2.83
N ASN A 15 -13.10 -11.15 -3.55
CA ASN A 15 -13.42 -11.10 -4.99
C ASN A 15 -12.59 -10.05 -5.75
N GLY A 16 -11.40 -9.71 -5.27
CA GLY A 16 -10.50 -8.74 -5.89
C GLY A 16 -9.15 -9.34 -6.28
N ALA A 17 -8.11 -8.54 -6.25
CA ALA A 17 -6.76 -8.91 -6.71
C ALA A 17 -6.16 -10.09 -5.93
N ALA A 18 -6.53 -10.28 -4.65
CA ALA A 18 -6.04 -11.36 -3.79
C ALA A 18 -6.96 -12.59 -3.78
N GLN A 19 -7.97 -12.66 -4.66
CA GLN A 19 -8.87 -13.80 -4.71
C GLN A 19 -8.10 -15.11 -4.96
N LYS A 20 -8.48 -16.17 -4.25
CA LYS A 20 -7.89 -17.53 -4.31
C LYS A 20 -6.45 -17.66 -3.77
N SER A 21 -5.84 -16.60 -3.25
CA SER A 21 -4.56 -16.71 -2.56
C SER A 21 -4.76 -17.25 -1.13
N GLN A 22 -3.79 -18.01 -0.61
CA GLN A 22 -3.83 -18.45 0.78
C GLN A 22 -3.26 -17.40 1.73
N SER A 23 -2.33 -16.60 1.23
CA SER A 23 -1.70 -15.52 2.00
C SER A 23 -1.61 -14.24 1.17
N ALA A 24 -1.99 -13.12 1.76
CA ALA A 24 -1.97 -11.82 1.12
C ALA A 24 -1.55 -10.73 2.09
N LEU A 25 -0.80 -9.76 1.59
CA LEU A 25 -0.57 -8.46 2.23
C LEU A 25 -1.30 -7.41 1.42
N CYS A 26 -2.28 -6.75 2.00
CA CYS A 26 -2.95 -5.61 1.37
C CYS A 26 -2.51 -4.33 2.08
N MET A 27 -2.03 -3.35 1.32
CA MET A 27 -1.59 -2.07 1.86
C MET A 27 -2.38 -0.93 1.23
N THR A 28 -2.72 0.07 2.05
CA THR A 28 -3.36 1.30 1.58
C THR A 28 -2.39 2.46 1.74
N ILE A 29 -2.11 3.16 0.63
CA ILE A 29 -1.24 4.33 0.56
C ILE A 29 -2.11 5.57 0.34
N GLY A 30 -2.32 6.33 1.42
CA GLY A 30 -3.19 7.50 1.46
C GLY A 30 -2.60 8.60 2.32
N THR A 31 -3.39 9.19 3.22
CA THR A 31 -2.92 10.16 4.22
C THR A 31 -1.85 9.57 5.14
N GLY A 32 -1.95 8.29 5.43
CA GLY A 32 -0.95 7.45 6.08
C GLY A 32 -0.67 6.19 5.26
N ILE A 33 -0.10 5.17 5.90
CA ILE A 33 0.09 3.83 5.34
C ILE A 33 -0.57 2.83 6.28
N GLY A 34 -1.56 2.11 5.77
CA GLY A 34 -2.20 1.01 6.49
C GLY A 34 -1.84 -0.35 5.90
N GLY A 35 -1.96 -1.39 6.72
CA GLY A 35 -1.73 -2.77 6.31
C GLY A 35 -2.81 -3.72 6.79
N CYS A 36 -3.03 -4.78 6.02
CA CYS A 36 -3.89 -5.89 6.34
C CYS A 36 -3.20 -7.18 5.87
N ALA A 37 -3.01 -8.14 6.74
CA ALA A 37 -2.46 -9.44 6.37
C ALA A 37 -3.52 -10.53 6.50
N ILE A 38 -3.55 -11.40 5.49
CA ILE A 38 -4.34 -12.63 5.47
C ILE A 38 -3.36 -13.79 5.41
N VAL A 39 -3.45 -14.70 6.37
CA VAL A 39 -2.55 -15.85 6.50
C VAL A 39 -3.41 -17.11 6.61
N ASN A 40 -3.17 -18.07 5.72
CA ASN A 40 -3.98 -19.31 5.64
C ASN A 40 -5.49 -19.03 5.56
N GLY A 41 -5.87 -18.04 4.74
CA GLY A 41 -7.27 -17.67 4.55
C GLY A 41 -7.92 -16.91 5.72
N ARG A 42 -7.15 -16.50 6.71
CA ARG A 42 -7.66 -15.82 7.90
C ARG A 42 -6.99 -14.46 8.09
N LEU A 43 -7.81 -13.46 8.41
CA LEU A 43 -7.31 -12.13 8.77
C LEU A 43 -6.45 -12.20 10.04
N LEU A 44 -5.23 -11.68 9.95
CA LEU A 44 -4.32 -11.54 11.09
C LEU A 44 -4.71 -10.31 11.91
N ARG A 45 -5.30 -10.52 13.09
CA ARG A 45 -5.72 -9.42 13.98
C ARG A 45 -4.73 -9.10 15.08
N GLY A 46 -3.96 -10.10 15.50
CA GLY A 46 -3.13 -9.99 16.70
C GLY A 46 -3.98 -9.95 18.00
N ILE A 47 -3.31 -9.90 19.14
CA ILE A 47 -3.98 -9.94 20.45
C ILE A 47 -4.72 -8.63 20.77
N SER A 48 -4.22 -7.51 20.25
CA SER A 48 -4.78 -6.16 20.46
C SER A 48 -5.64 -5.67 19.29
N TYR A 49 -5.88 -6.50 18.29
CA TYR A 49 -6.53 -6.14 17.03
C TYR A 49 -5.78 -5.05 16.21
N SER A 50 -4.46 -4.90 16.48
CA SER A 50 -3.58 -3.91 15.85
C SER A 50 -2.50 -4.57 14.99
N ALA A 51 -2.66 -5.82 14.56
CA ALA A 51 -1.70 -6.42 13.64
C ALA A 51 -1.67 -5.63 12.33
N CYS A 52 -0.48 -5.56 11.74
CA CYS A 52 -0.24 -4.86 10.46
C CYS A 52 -0.41 -3.32 10.49
N GLU A 53 -0.26 -2.69 11.64
CA GLU A 53 -0.07 -1.23 11.74
C GLU A 53 1.31 -0.82 11.17
N VAL A 54 1.53 -1.17 9.90
CA VAL A 54 2.83 -1.07 9.22
C VAL A 54 3.31 0.35 9.02
N GLY A 55 2.40 1.33 8.98
CA GLY A 55 2.74 2.75 8.87
C GLY A 55 3.60 3.27 10.03
N TYR A 56 3.51 2.61 11.19
CA TYR A 56 4.30 2.95 12.37
C TYR A 56 5.68 2.29 12.40
N MET A 57 6.00 1.37 11.47
CA MET A 57 7.32 0.76 11.39
C MET A 57 8.40 1.84 11.22
N ASN A 58 9.55 1.63 11.85
CA ASN A 58 10.70 2.50 11.67
C ASN A 58 11.47 2.08 10.41
N ILE A 59 11.63 3.00 9.46
CA ILE A 59 12.47 2.84 8.28
C ILE A 59 13.44 4.02 8.25
N TYR A 60 14.73 3.77 8.23
CA TYR A 60 15.77 4.80 8.26
C TYR A 60 15.60 5.84 9.37
N GLY A 61 15.20 5.41 10.58
CA GLY A 61 15.10 6.29 11.75
C GLY A 61 13.80 7.11 11.82
N ASN A 62 12.85 6.93 10.91
CA ASN A 62 11.56 7.62 10.94
C ASN A 62 10.40 6.65 10.67
N ARG A 63 9.17 7.04 11.02
CA ARG A 63 7.99 6.24 10.73
C ARG A 63 7.81 6.08 9.22
N PHE A 64 7.43 4.89 8.79
CA PHE A 64 7.21 4.54 7.40
C PHE A 64 6.22 5.51 6.71
N GLU A 65 5.07 5.77 7.33
CA GLU A 65 4.07 6.67 6.78
C GLU A 65 4.54 8.14 6.65
N ASN A 66 5.42 8.60 7.55
CA ASN A 66 5.98 9.95 7.48
C ASN A 66 6.93 10.15 6.30
N GLN A 67 7.39 9.08 5.67
CA GLN A 67 8.34 9.10 4.56
C GLN A 67 7.70 8.74 3.23
N ALA A 68 6.68 7.87 3.24
CA ALA A 68 6.17 7.23 2.02
C ALA A 68 4.63 7.24 1.91
N SER A 69 3.91 8.02 2.70
CA SER A 69 2.49 8.29 2.46
C SER A 69 2.29 9.35 1.36
N THR A 70 1.08 9.45 0.82
CA THR A 70 0.70 10.53 -0.10
C THR A 70 0.87 11.91 0.57
N THR A 71 0.58 12.01 1.87
CA THR A 71 0.80 13.25 2.64
C THR A 71 2.28 13.62 2.69
N ALA A 72 3.15 12.65 2.91
CA ALA A 72 4.60 12.87 2.93
C ALA A 72 5.12 13.32 1.55
N LEU A 73 4.63 12.69 0.47
CA LEU A 73 4.96 13.08 -0.90
C LEU A 73 4.54 14.52 -1.20
N VAL A 74 3.30 14.89 -0.85
CA VAL A 74 2.75 16.24 -1.09
C VAL A 74 3.57 17.30 -0.34
N LYS A 75 3.89 17.05 0.94
CA LYS A 75 4.74 17.96 1.73
C LYS A 75 6.12 18.16 1.09
N LYS A 76 6.76 17.06 0.69
CA LYS A 76 8.09 17.07 0.06
C LYS A 76 8.12 17.86 -1.25
N VAL A 77 7.12 17.68 -2.11
CA VAL A 77 7.02 18.42 -3.38
C VAL A 77 6.75 19.91 -3.14
N ALA A 78 5.79 20.24 -2.28
CA ALA A 78 5.48 21.64 -1.94
C ALA A 78 6.70 22.37 -1.37
N GLU A 79 7.46 21.73 -0.46
CA GLU A 79 8.67 22.29 0.13
C GLU A 79 9.76 22.54 -0.92
N ARG A 80 10.04 21.55 -1.79
CA ARG A 80 11.06 21.67 -2.84
C ARG A 80 10.73 22.73 -3.90
N LYS A 81 9.43 22.90 -4.18
CA LYS A 81 8.94 23.92 -5.12
C LYS A 81 8.71 25.29 -4.47
N LYS A 82 8.77 25.39 -3.15
CA LYS A 82 8.41 26.57 -2.35
C LYS A 82 6.96 27.00 -2.57
N ASP A 83 6.07 26.03 -2.82
CA ASP A 83 4.65 26.23 -3.02
C ASP A 83 3.86 25.95 -1.73
N LYS A 84 2.58 26.35 -1.69
CA LYS A 84 1.69 25.98 -0.59
C LYS A 84 1.30 24.51 -0.72
N ILE A 85 1.23 23.80 0.41
CA ILE A 85 0.81 22.39 0.47
C ILE A 85 -0.58 22.19 -0.18
N SER A 86 -1.49 23.13 0.01
CA SER A 86 -2.85 23.10 -0.55
C SER A 86 -2.91 23.10 -2.09
N GLU A 87 -1.83 23.46 -2.75
CA GLU A 87 -1.74 23.46 -4.22
C GLU A 87 -1.40 22.09 -4.80
N TRP A 88 -1.00 21.15 -3.94
CA TRP A 88 -0.53 19.83 -4.36
C TRP A 88 -1.40 18.71 -3.80
N ASN A 89 -1.53 17.66 -4.59
CA ASN A 89 -2.11 16.37 -4.20
C ASN A 89 -1.43 15.26 -5.00
N GLY A 90 -1.64 14.01 -4.61
CA GLY A 90 -0.99 12.87 -5.26
C GLY A 90 -1.22 12.80 -6.76
N LYS A 91 -2.46 13.07 -7.21
CA LYS A 91 -2.83 13.06 -8.64
C LYS A 91 -2.04 14.12 -9.42
N ARG A 92 -2.02 15.38 -8.94
CA ARG A 92 -1.28 16.47 -9.59
C ARG A 92 0.22 16.19 -9.68
N ILE A 93 0.79 15.56 -8.63
CA ILE A 93 2.21 15.19 -8.63
C ILE A 93 2.51 14.16 -9.71
N LEU A 94 1.69 13.10 -9.84
CA LEU A 94 1.84 12.10 -10.89
C LEU A 94 1.69 12.72 -12.29
N GLU A 95 0.68 13.55 -12.50
CA GLU A 95 0.46 14.26 -13.79
C GLU A 95 1.62 15.22 -14.13
N SER A 96 2.23 15.87 -13.13
CA SER A 96 3.39 16.73 -13.33
C SER A 96 4.63 15.93 -13.69
N ALA A 97 4.83 14.77 -13.07
CA ALA A 97 5.91 13.86 -13.42
C ALA A 97 5.79 13.32 -14.85
N GLU A 98 4.57 13.00 -15.31
CA GLU A 98 4.29 12.62 -16.70
C GLU A 98 4.65 13.72 -17.72
N LYS A 99 4.64 14.99 -17.26
CA LYS A 99 5.09 16.16 -18.02
C LYS A 99 6.59 16.49 -17.83
N ASN A 100 7.37 15.53 -17.32
CA ASN A 100 8.81 15.63 -17.06
C ASN A 100 9.21 16.66 -15.99
N ASP A 101 8.35 16.93 -15.00
CA ASP A 101 8.71 17.73 -13.84
C ASP A 101 9.73 16.97 -12.97
N LYS A 102 10.98 17.43 -12.97
CA LYS A 102 12.08 16.74 -12.30
C LYS A 102 11.87 16.60 -10.79
N ILE A 103 11.34 17.65 -10.13
CA ILE A 103 11.11 17.64 -8.67
C ILE A 103 10.07 16.59 -8.33
N CYS A 104 8.98 16.49 -9.11
CA CYS A 104 7.95 15.48 -8.92
C CYS A 104 8.49 14.07 -9.17
N ILE A 105 9.29 13.86 -10.21
CA ILE A 105 9.92 12.57 -10.53
C ILE A 105 10.85 12.13 -9.40
N GLU A 106 11.73 13.00 -8.93
CA GLU A 106 12.65 12.69 -7.83
C GLU A 106 11.90 12.33 -6.55
N ALA A 107 10.88 13.12 -6.17
CA ALA A 107 10.09 12.85 -4.98
C ALA A 107 9.31 11.52 -5.06
N ILE A 108 8.78 11.17 -6.24
CA ILE A 108 8.11 9.90 -6.49
C ILE A 108 9.09 8.74 -6.39
N ASN A 109 10.30 8.87 -6.96
CA ASN A 109 11.31 7.82 -6.89
C ASN A 109 11.75 7.55 -5.45
N GLU A 110 11.96 8.58 -4.65
CA GLU A 110 12.28 8.44 -3.22
C GLU A 110 11.14 7.75 -2.45
N MET A 111 9.89 8.12 -2.73
CA MET A 111 8.72 7.45 -2.13
C MET A 111 8.67 5.97 -2.53
N ALA A 112 8.93 5.66 -3.81
CA ALA A 112 8.92 4.31 -4.34
C ALA A 112 10.01 3.43 -3.70
N GLU A 113 11.21 3.98 -3.49
CA GLU A 113 12.30 3.28 -2.82
C GLU A 113 11.93 2.90 -1.38
N ILE A 114 11.38 3.84 -0.63
CA ILE A 114 10.99 3.60 0.77
C ILE A 114 9.80 2.63 0.84
N LEU A 115 8.80 2.76 -0.05
CA LEU A 115 7.68 1.82 -0.12
C LEU A 115 8.17 0.41 -0.44
N GLY A 116 9.04 0.25 -1.43
CA GLY A 116 9.57 -1.05 -1.80
C GLY A 116 10.38 -1.71 -0.69
N LEU A 117 11.20 -0.95 0.03
CA LEU A 117 11.93 -1.44 1.19
C LEU A 117 10.98 -1.86 2.33
N GLY A 118 9.97 -1.04 2.64
CA GLY A 118 8.98 -1.38 3.67
C GLY A 118 8.20 -2.64 3.33
N ILE A 119 7.77 -2.78 2.07
CA ILE A 119 7.10 -3.98 1.57
C ILE A 119 8.01 -5.20 1.69
N ALA A 120 9.28 -5.08 1.27
CA ALA A 120 10.23 -6.18 1.36
C ALA A 120 10.44 -6.63 2.80
N ASN A 121 10.58 -5.71 3.76
CA ASN A 121 10.71 -6.03 5.19
C ASN A 121 9.49 -6.82 5.70
N ILE A 122 8.28 -6.45 5.31
CA ILE A 122 7.06 -7.16 5.68
C ILE A 122 7.01 -8.54 5.01
N CYS A 123 7.44 -8.64 3.75
CA CYS A 123 7.49 -9.91 3.03
C CYS A 123 8.49 -10.90 3.64
N TYR A 124 9.59 -10.45 4.23
CA TYR A 124 10.49 -11.33 4.99
C TYR A 124 9.85 -11.95 6.23
N VAL A 125 8.81 -11.30 6.78
CA VAL A 125 8.09 -11.80 7.97
C VAL A 125 6.88 -12.65 7.57
N LEU A 126 6.09 -12.19 6.58
CA LEU A 126 4.82 -12.81 6.23
C LEU A 126 4.93 -13.81 5.08
N ASN A 127 5.90 -13.64 4.19
CA ASN A 127 6.09 -14.41 2.96
C ASN A 127 4.77 -14.62 2.18
N PRO A 128 4.06 -13.54 1.77
CA PRO A 128 2.75 -13.65 1.16
C PRO A 128 2.86 -14.08 -0.32
N GLU A 129 1.82 -14.75 -0.83
CA GLU A 129 1.70 -15.05 -2.28
C GLU A 129 1.44 -13.79 -3.11
N ILE A 130 0.79 -12.79 -2.51
CA ILE A 130 0.43 -11.55 -3.18
C ILE A 130 0.53 -10.36 -2.24
N VAL A 131 1.06 -9.28 -2.79
CA VAL A 131 0.98 -7.93 -2.20
C VAL A 131 0.01 -7.10 -3.05
N VAL A 132 -1.03 -6.55 -2.43
CA VAL A 132 -2.02 -5.68 -3.09
C VAL A 132 -1.83 -4.26 -2.61
N LEU A 133 -1.63 -3.33 -3.53
CA LEU A 133 -1.45 -1.90 -3.26
C LEU A 133 -2.72 -1.14 -3.61
N GLY A 134 -3.33 -0.52 -2.61
CA GLY A 134 -4.49 0.34 -2.75
C GLY A 134 -4.26 1.76 -2.25
N GLY A 135 -5.31 2.57 -2.33
CA GLY A 135 -5.28 3.99 -1.96
C GLY A 135 -5.34 4.92 -3.16
N GLY A 136 -5.60 6.19 -2.90
CA GLY A 136 -5.90 7.17 -3.96
C GLY A 136 -4.78 7.38 -4.97
N ILE A 137 -3.52 7.22 -4.57
CA ILE A 137 -2.35 7.37 -5.46
C ILE A 137 -2.03 6.09 -6.25
N MET A 138 -2.62 4.94 -5.86
CA MET A 138 -2.41 3.61 -6.48
C MET A 138 -3.54 3.20 -7.43
N GLN A 139 -4.34 4.12 -7.94
CA GLN A 139 -5.52 3.80 -8.78
C GLN A 139 -5.17 3.31 -10.18
N ARG A 140 -3.97 3.53 -10.66
CA ARG A 140 -3.49 3.11 -11.97
C ARG A 140 -1.99 2.87 -11.97
N GLU A 141 -1.52 2.13 -12.95
CA GLU A 141 -0.10 1.99 -13.22
C GLU A 141 0.53 3.37 -13.51
N SER A 142 1.71 3.59 -12.97
CA SER A 142 2.43 4.86 -13.03
C SER A 142 3.91 4.68 -12.75
N ILE A 143 4.71 5.73 -12.93
CA ILE A 143 6.12 5.76 -12.53
C ILE A 143 6.33 5.34 -11.06
N LEU A 144 5.35 5.63 -10.17
CA LEU A 144 5.40 5.22 -8.77
C LEU A 144 5.29 3.70 -8.63
N THR A 145 4.35 3.07 -9.30
CA THR A 145 4.15 1.61 -9.24
C THR A 145 5.32 0.85 -9.83
N ASP A 146 5.89 1.35 -10.94
CA ASP A 146 7.10 0.78 -11.54
C ASP A 146 8.31 0.91 -10.61
N GLY A 147 8.46 2.07 -9.98
CA GLY A 147 9.51 2.31 -8.98
C GLY A 147 9.38 1.37 -7.78
N ILE A 148 8.16 1.16 -7.27
CA ILE A 148 7.90 0.22 -6.16
C ILE A 148 8.27 -1.20 -6.56
N ARG A 149 7.82 -1.70 -7.72
CA ARG A 149 8.17 -3.04 -8.21
C ARG A 149 9.68 -3.24 -8.30
N LYS A 150 10.38 -2.25 -8.87
CA LYS A 150 11.84 -2.26 -8.95
C LYS A 150 12.49 -2.30 -7.57
N SER A 151 12.04 -1.46 -6.64
CA SER A 151 12.58 -1.41 -5.28
C SER A 151 12.32 -2.71 -4.51
N VAL A 152 11.10 -3.26 -4.59
CA VAL A 152 10.76 -4.56 -3.99
C VAL A 152 11.69 -5.65 -4.53
N LYS A 153 11.86 -5.75 -5.84
CA LYS A 153 12.73 -6.74 -6.47
C LYS A 153 14.19 -6.61 -6.01
N ASN A 154 14.68 -5.39 -5.83
CA ASN A 154 16.05 -5.15 -5.40
C ASN A 154 16.28 -5.48 -3.92
N ASN A 155 15.24 -5.44 -3.10
CA ASN A 155 15.31 -5.65 -1.65
C ASN A 155 14.84 -7.05 -1.21
N LEU A 156 14.29 -7.87 -2.10
CA LEU A 156 13.86 -9.24 -1.80
C LEU A 156 14.82 -10.28 -2.37
N LEU A 157 15.06 -11.32 -1.59
CA LEU A 157 15.75 -12.52 -2.09
C LEU A 157 14.95 -13.14 -3.24
N PRO A 158 15.63 -13.65 -4.29
CA PRO A 158 14.96 -14.33 -5.41
C PRO A 158 14.02 -15.46 -4.99
N ALA A 159 14.36 -16.19 -3.93
CA ALA A 159 13.51 -17.25 -3.36
C ALA A 159 12.13 -16.76 -2.88
N ILE A 160 12.00 -15.50 -2.50
CA ILE A 160 10.72 -14.89 -2.11
C ILE A 160 10.08 -14.19 -3.30
N SER A 161 10.84 -13.32 -3.97
CA SER A 161 10.31 -12.48 -5.05
C SER A 161 9.80 -13.28 -6.26
N SER A 162 10.31 -14.50 -6.51
CA SER A 162 9.84 -15.36 -7.59
C SER A 162 8.48 -16.01 -7.34
N HIS A 163 8.02 -16.03 -6.09
CA HIS A 163 6.74 -16.62 -5.69
C HIS A 163 5.69 -15.60 -5.29
N MET A 164 6.07 -14.33 -5.23
CA MET A 164 5.19 -13.22 -4.84
C MET A 164 4.75 -12.40 -6.05
N ARG A 165 3.46 -12.11 -6.13
CA ARG A 165 2.88 -11.16 -7.09
C ARG A 165 2.66 -9.81 -6.40
N LEU A 166 2.85 -8.71 -7.14
CA LEU A 166 2.51 -7.37 -6.68
C LEU A 166 1.51 -6.76 -7.64
N GLU A 167 0.30 -6.50 -7.15
CA GLU A 167 -0.86 -6.06 -7.93
C GLU A 167 -1.47 -4.78 -7.35
N LEU A 168 -2.20 -4.04 -8.15
CA LEU A 168 -3.01 -2.93 -7.68
C LEU A 168 -4.37 -3.43 -7.20
N ALA A 169 -4.96 -2.71 -6.24
CA ALA A 169 -6.27 -3.01 -5.69
C ALA A 169 -7.36 -2.87 -6.77
N HIS A 170 -8.28 -3.83 -6.81
CA HIS A 170 -9.37 -3.87 -7.76
C HIS A 170 -10.53 -2.92 -7.37
N TYR A 171 -10.86 -2.86 -6.07
CA TYR A 171 -12.04 -2.15 -5.60
C TYR A 171 -11.85 -0.64 -5.37
N HIS A 172 -10.63 -0.13 -5.41
CA HIS A 172 -10.34 1.30 -5.21
C HIS A 172 -11.12 1.90 -4.01
N ASN A 173 -11.92 2.95 -4.24
CA ASN A 173 -12.69 3.61 -3.18
C ASN A 173 -13.88 2.76 -2.64
N ALA A 174 -14.29 1.72 -3.33
CA ALA A 174 -15.35 0.83 -2.88
C ALA A 174 -14.86 -0.28 -1.93
N ALA A 175 -13.54 -0.44 -1.76
CA ALA A 175 -12.94 -1.54 -1.02
C ALA A 175 -13.46 -1.64 0.43
N GLY A 176 -13.53 -0.52 1.16
CA GLY A 176 -14.02 -0.50 2.54
C GLY A 176 -15.46 -0.98 2.68
N MET A 177 -16.37 -0.50 1.84
CA MET A 177 -17.79 -0.90 1.85
C MET A 177 -17.96 -2.37 1.45
N THR A 178 -17.24 -2.81 0.42
CA THR A 178 -17.29 -4.20 -0.04
C THR A 178 -16.78 -5.16 1.01
N GLY A 179 -15.69 -4.81 1.71
CA GLY A 179 -15.15 -5.63 2.79
C GLY A 179 -16.03 -5.65 4.03
N ALA A 180 -16.64 -4.51 4.40
CA ALA A 180 -17.62 -4.47 5.49
C ALA A 180 -18.82 -5.37 5.21
N TRP A 181 -19.32 -5.36 3.97
CA TRP A 181 -20.36 -6.29 3.52
C TRP A 181 -19.92 -7.75 3.63
N TYR A 182 -18.71 -8.07 3.19
CA TYR A 182 -18.16 -9.42 3.32
C TYR A 182 -18.06 -9.87 4.78
N CYS A 183 -17.58 -9.00 5.68
CA CYS A 183 -17.56 -9.29 7.13
C CYS A 183 -18.96 -9.57 7.70
N PHE A 184 -19.94 -8.74 7.32
CA PHE A 184 -21.32 -8.93 7.74
C PHE A 184 -21.89 -10.27 7.25
N ARG A 185 -21.74 -10.56 5.96
CA ARG A 185 -22.18 -11.81 5.36
C ARG A 185 -21.59 -13.03 6.05
N LYS A 186 -20.26 -13.02 6.29
CA LYS A 186 -19.55 -14.12 6.93
C LYS A 186 -19.98 -14.35 8.40
N ALA A 187 -20.35 -13.27 9.10
CA ALA A 187 -20.81 -13.35 10.48
C ALA A 187 -22.24 -13.90 10.62
N HIS A 188 -23.04 -13.85 9.56
CA HIS A 188 -24.44 -14.25 9.53
C HIS A 188 -24.71 -15.48 8.64
N GLU A 189 -23.65 -16.11 8.10
CA GLU A 189 -23.73 -17.35 7.28
C GLU A 189 -24.70 -17.27 6.07
N PHE A 190 -24.75 -16.11 5.37
CA PHE A 190 -25.50 -15.99 4.13
C PHE A 190 -24.70 -16.39 2.91
#